data_ba8ecf86297f4a5a3213e08bb9dc177e
#
_entry.id   ba8ecf86297f4a5a3213e08bb9dc177e
#
_cell.length_a   1.000
_cell.length_b   1.000
_cell.length_c   1.000
_cell.angle_alpha   90.00
_cell.angle_beta   90.00
_cell.angle_gamma   90.00
#
_symmetry.space_group_name_H-M   'P 1'
#
loop_
_entity.id
_entity.type
_entity.pdbx_description
1 polymer ?
#
loop_
_entity_poly.entity_id
_entity_poly.type
_entity_poly.pdbx_seq_one_letter_code
_entity_poly.pdbx_strand_id
1 'polypeptide(L)'
;MMRIASQLTFCSPDEIMRRAVVELDEQKIITRLFSLDGNAVESAQTLFYDGILSAEIISVKEQVSMLDNLASEYNYIDLSLGIPTEIVASEKPLLLDFGTHSPEKINQIFAGLTQVISAFSIFEIIAACCYYPALVVGEGASLSANRKTKILLWEGSDLVNKRITKQTRIRGIS
;
A
#
# COMPACT_ATOMS: atom_id res chain seq x y z
N MET A 1 -4.88 -14.22 18.79
CA MET A 1 -5.65 -13.37 17.85
C MET A 1 -5.31 -11.92 18.10
N MET A 2 -4.90 -11.17 17.09
CA MET A 2 -4.56 -9.74 17.18
C MET A 2 -5.57 -8.94 16.35
N ARG A 3 -5.99 -7.78 16.89
CA ARG A 3 -6.85 -6.83 16.18
C ARG A 3 -6.11 -5.52 15.98
N ILE A 4 -6.11 -5.04 14.76
CA ILE A 4 -5.53 -3.76 14.39
C ILE A 4 -6.58 -2.94 13.65
N ALA A 5 -6.58 -1.65 13.89
CA ALA A 5 -7.46 -0.71 13.25
C ALA A 5 -6.71 0.55 12.84
N SER A 6 -7.23 1.27 11.87
CA SER A 6 -6.70 2.54 11.44
C SER A 6 -7.81 3.49 10.99
N GLN A 7 -7.47 4.72 10.72
CA GLN A 7 -8.42 5.69 10.16
C GLN A 7 -8.92 5.24 8.79
N LEU A 8 -8.01 4.73 7.95
CA LEU A 8 -8.31 4.25 6.61
C LEU A 8 -7.58 2.91 6.37
N THR A 9 -8.24 2.01 5.65
CA THR A 9 -7.66 0.76 5.17
C THR A 9 -7.86 0.67 3.68
N PHE A 10 -6.76 0.59 2.95
CA PHE A 10 -6.75 0.43 1.51
C PHE A 10 -6.90 -1.07 1.17
N CYS A 11 -8.04 -1.46 0.67
CA CYS A 11 -8.31 -2.83 0.21
C CYS A 11 -8.02 -2.97 -1.29
N SER A 12 -8.51 -2.03 -2.09
CA SER A 12 -8.28 -1.94 -3.54
C SER A 12 -8.48 -0.48 -3.99
N PRO A 13 -8.17 -0.12 -5.25
CA PRO A 13 -8.45 1.22 -5.78
C PRO A 13 -9.91 1.65 -5.64
N ASP A 14 -10.83 0.68 -5.72
CA ASP A 14 -12.28 0.91 -5.63
C ASP A 14 -12.83 0.74 -4.21
N GLU A 15 -12.01 0.27 -3.26
CA GLU A 15 -12.45 -0.02 -1.90
C GLU A 15 -11.47 0.49 -0.85
N ILE A 16 -11.83 1.62 -0.24
CA ILE A 16 -11.13 2.21 0.89
C ILE A 16 -12.07 2.23 2.08
N MET A 17 -11.78 1.40 3.08
CA MET A 17 -12.61 1.28 4.27
C MET A 17 -12.19 2.33 5.31
N ARG A 18 -13.18 3.00 5.90
CA ARG A 18 -12.97 3.88 7.05
C ARG A 18 -13.11 3.09 8.33
N ARG A 19 -12.25 3.40 9.32
CA ARG A 19 -12.30 2.80 10.66
C ARG A 19 -12.44 1.27 10.61
N ALA A 20 -11.70 0.65 9.69
CA ALA A 20 -11.72 -0.79 9.52
C ALA A 20 -10.88 -1.48 10.59
N VAL A 21 -11.33 -2.66 11.00
CA VAL A 21 -10.60 -3.57 11.87
C VAL A 21 -10.16 -4.77 11.07
N VAL A 22 -8.88 -5.08 11.15
CA VAL A 22 -8.27 -6.30 10.62
C VAL A 22 -8.01 -7.25 11.78
N GLU A 23 -8.59 -8.43 11.75
CA GLU A 23 -8.31 -9.50 12.71
C GLU A 23 -7.30 -10.47 12.11
N LEU A 24 -6.25 -10.77 12.88
CA LEU A 24 -5.19 -11.69 12.51
C LEU A 24 -5.15 -12.85 13.50
N ASP A 25 -4.93 -14.05 12.98
CA ASP A 25 -4.63 -15.22 13.81
C ASP A 25 -3.16 -15.23 14.26
N GLU A 26 -2.73 -16.31 14.92
CA GLU A 26 -1.37 -16.52 15.39
C GLU A 26 -0.36 -16.69 14.25
N GLN A 27 -0.83 -17.07 13.07
CA GLN A 27 -0.03 -17.26 11.85
C GLN A 27 0.02 -16.03 10.96
N LYS A 28 -0.57 -14.90 11.42
CA LYS A 28 -0.67 -13.64 10.67
C LYS A 28 -1.56 -13.72 9.42
N ILE A 29 -2.52 -14.63 9.44
CA ILE A 29 -3.56 -14.72 8.40
C ILE A 29 -4.71 -13.78 8.80
N ILE A 30 -5.19 -13.02 7.85
CA ILE A 30 -6.38 -12.18 8.03
C ILE A 30 -7.60 -13.09 8.15
N THR A 31 -8.20 -13.13 9.32
CA THR A 31 -9.41 -13.92 9.58
C THR A 31 -10.68 -13.13 9.29
N ARG A 32 -10.64 -11.81 9.55
CA ARG A 32 -11.76 -10.90 9.27
C ARG A 32 -11.26 -9.50 8.95
N LEU A 33 -12.04 -8.82 8.11
CA LEU A 33 -11.91 -7.41 7.82
C LEU A 33 -13.32 -6.80 7.84
N PHE A 34 -13.54 -5.78 8.67
CA PHE A 34 -14.86 -5.14 8.82
C PHE A 34 -14.73 -3.69 9.26
N SER A 35 -15.73 -2.86 8.91
CA SER A 35 -15.79 -1.48 9.38
C SER A 35 -16.48 -1.38 10.74
N LEU A 36 -16.02 -0.45 11.56
CA LEU A 36 -16.69 -0.07 12.82
C LEU A 36 -17.90 0.87 12.58
N ASP A 37 -18.06 1.37 11.36
CA ASP A 37 -19.18 2.26 11.02
C ASP A 37 -20.48 1.44 10.95
N GLY A 38 -21.30 1.50 12.00
CA GLY A 38 -22.64 0.95 11.96
C GLY A 38 -23.08 0.05 13.12
N ASN A 39 -22.20 -0.62 13.84
CA ASN A 39 -22.54 -1.38 15.06
C ASN A 39 -21.25 -1.71 15.82
N ALA A 40 -20.64 -0.67 16.38
CA ALA A 40 -19.40 -0.85 17.13
C ALA A 40 -19.68 -1.49 18.48
N VAL A 41 -19.58 -2.80 18.54
CA VAL A 41 -19.08 -3.41 19.78
C VAL A 41 -17.60 -3.03 19.81
N GLU A 42 -17.24 -2.04 20.64
CA GLU A 42 -15.85 -1.79 20.98
C GLU A 42 -15.25 -3.10 21.43
N SER A 43 -14.49 -3.70 20.54
CA SER A 43 -13.80 -4.93 20.87
C SER A 43 -12.60 -4.53 21.73
N ALA A 44 -12.66 -4.86 23.00
CA ALA A 44 -11.52 -4.79 23.89
C ALA A 44 -10.28 -5.39 23.19
N GLN A 45 -9.11 -4.71 23.31
CA GLN A 45 -7.83 -5.14 22.76
C GLN A 45 -7.62 -4.90 21.25
N THR A 46 -8.19 -3.86 20.67
CA THR A 46 -7.82 -3.40 19.32
C THR A 46 -6.69 -2.36 19.40
N LEU A 47 -5.59 -2.61 18.68
CA LEU A 47 -4.52 -1.63 18.51
C LEU A 47 -4.92 -0.66 17.40
N PHE A 48 -5.09 0.61 17.76
CA PHE A 48 -5.44 1.65 16.79
C PHE A 48 -4.20 2.39 16.31
N TYR A 49 -4.07 2.54 14.98
CA TYR A 49 -2.99 3.27 14.33
C TYR A 49 -3.50 4.49 13.59
N ASP A 50 -2.75 5.58 13.70
CA ASP A 50 -3.02 6.80 12.93
C ASP A 50 -2.37 6.68 11.55
N GLY A 51 -3.17 6.58 10.50
CA GLY A 51 -2.69 6.43 9.13
C GLY A 51 -3.55 5.52 8.26
N ILE A 52 -2.91 4.95 7.24
CA ILE A 52 -3.55 4.05 6.28
C ILE A 52 -2.92 2.66 6.39
N LEU A 53 -3.74 1.63 6.53
CA LEU A 53 -3.30 0.24 6.40
C LEU A 53 -3.37 -0.19 4.94
N SER A 54 -2.37 -0.95 4.49
CA SER A 54 -2.34 -1.61 3.18
C SER A 54 -1.71 -2.99 3.26
N ALA A 55 -1.81 -3.75 2.17
CA ALA A 55 -0.97 -4.92 1.94
C ALA A 55 0.50 -4.50 1.72
N GLU A 56 1.39 -5.49 1.65
CA GLU A 56 2.82 -5.27 1.45
C GLU A 56 3.17 -4.68 0.07
N ILE A 57 4.30 -4.00 0.01
CA ILE A 57 4.92 -3.57 -1.25
C ILE A 57 5.55 -4.79 -1.91
N ILE A 58 5.26 -4.97 -3.20
CA ILE A 58 5.72 -6.11 -4.00
C ILE A 58 6.61 -5.60 -5.13
N SER A 59 7.75 -6.26 -5.36
CA SER A 59 8.60 -6.04 -6.52
C SER A 59 8.18 -6.94 -7.67
N VAL A 60 8.10 -6.41 -8.87
CA VAL A 60 7.85 -7.16 -10.10
C VAL A 60 9.15 -7.51 -10.85
N LYS A 61 10.28 -6.94 -10.43
CA LYS A 61 11.57 -7.02 -11.14
C LYS A 61 12.09 -8.44 -11.33
N GLU A 62 11.78 -9.37 -10.43
CA GLU A 62 12.20 -10.76 -10.54
C GLU A 62 11.45 -11.54 -11.64
N GLN A 63 10.38 -10.97 -12.18
CA GLN A 63 9.57 -11.56 -13.25
C GLN A 63 9.88 -10.92 -14.61
N VAL A 64 11.15 -10.89 -14.97
CA VAL A 64 11.73 -10.17 -16.14
C VAL A 64 11.05 -10.49 -17.47
N SER A 65 10.50 -11.68 -17.64
CA SER A 65 9.79 -12.08 -18.88
C SER A 65 8.48 -11.33 -19.12
N MET A 66 7.97 -10.59 -18.12
CA MET A 66 6.73 -9.83 -18.20
C MET A 66 6.92 -8.32 -18.42
N LEU A 67 8.16 -7.81 -18.37
CA LEU A 67 8.42 -6.36 -18.41
C LEU A 67 7.96 -5.71 -19.71
N ASP A 68 8.09 -6.39 -20.85
CA ASP A 68 7.64 -5.84 -22.15
C ASP A 68 6.13 -5.64 -22.22
N ASN A 69 5.37 -6.49 -21.51
CA ASN A 69 3.91 -6.34 -21.42
C ASN A 69 3.48 -5.29 -20.38
N LEU A 70 4.28 -5.06 -19.34
CA LEU A 70 3.96 -4.07 -18.30
C LEU A 70 3.85 -2.66 -18.83
N ALA A 71 4.78 -2.24 -19.71
CA ALA A 71 4.76 -0.90 -20.29
C ALA A 71 3.55 -0.65 -21.19
N SER A 72 2.88 -1.71 -21.70
CA SER A 72 1.65 -1.57 -22.47
C SER A 72 0.43 -1.29 -21.59
N GLU A 73 0.40 -1.83 -20.37
CA GLU A 73 -0.76 -1.76 -19.47
C GLU A 73 -0.60 -0.73 -18.35
N TYR A 74 0.65 -0.48 -17.93
CA TYR A 74 0.98 0.38 -16.78
C TYR A 74 1.95 1.49 -17.19
N ASN A 75 1.87 2.60 -16.46
CA ASN A 75 2.95 3.59 -16.37
C ASN A 75 3.98 3.05 -15.38
N TYR A 76 4.89 2.20 -15.87
CA TYR A 76 5.87 1.48 -15.06
C TYR A 76 7.11 2.30 -14.78
N ILE A 77 7.47 2.45 -13.50
CA ILE A 77 8.66 3.16 -13.05
C ILE A 77 9.50 2.24 -12.16
N ASP A 78 10.70 1.93 -12.59
CA ASP A 78 11.69 1.19 -11.80
C ASP A 78 12.49 2.14 -10.90
N LEU A 79 12.14 2.17 -9.63
CA LEU A 79 12.78 3.00 -8.61
C LEU A 79 14.04 2.36 -8.00
N SER A 80 14.32 1.10 -8.32
CA SER A 80 15.55 0.44 -7.88
C SER A 80 16.81 1.03 -8.53
N LEU A 81 16.64 1.66 -9.69
CA LEU A 81 17.71 2.31 -10.46
C LEU A 81 17.91 3.78 -10.07
N GLY A 82 16.98 4.38 -9.37
CA GLY A 82 17.03 5.78 -8.96
C GLY A 82 15.66 6.46 -9.08
N ILE A 83 15.60 7.70 -8.58
CA ILE A 83 14.38 8.51 -8.63
C ILE A 83 14.38 9.29 -9.95
N PRO A 84 13.33 9.18 -10.77
CA PRO A 84 13.20 9.97 -11.98
C PRO A 84 13.02 11.46 -11.63
N THR A 85 13.32 12.33 -12.59
CA THR A 85 13.14 13.79 -12.42
C THR A 85 11.68 14.20 -12.46
N GLU A 86 10.84 13.41 -13.14
CA GLU A 86 9.40 13.66 -13.30
C GLU A 86 8.65 12.34 -13.49
N ILE A 87 7.45 12.27 -12.96
CA ILE A 87 6.48 11.20 -13.25
C ILE A 87 5.19 11.86 -13.73
N VAL A 88 4.90 11.68 -15.01
CA VAL A 88 3.72 12.27 -15.64
C VAL A 88 2.51 11.36 -15.44
N ALA A 89 1.38 11.93 -15.00
CA ALA A 89 0.11 11.22 -15.00
C ALA A 89 -0.29 10.83 -16.42
N SER A 90 -0.76 9.61 -16.60
CA SER A 90 -1.24 9.09 -17.88
C SER A 90 -2.58 8.36 -17.67
N GLU A 91 -3.23 7.94 -18.75
CA GLU A 91 -4.44 7.11 -18.67
C GLU A 91 -4.15 5.71 -18.10
N LYS A 92 -2.89 5.27 -18.17
CA LYS A 92 -2.47 4.00 -17.60
C LYS A 92 -2.24 4.14 -16.09
N PRO A 93 -2.65 3.14 -15.29
CA PRO A 93 -2.37 3.15 -13.87
C PRO A 93 -0.85 3.16 -13.60
N LEU A 94 -0.44 3.91 -12.59
CA LEU A 94 0.94 3.97 -12.15
C LEU A 94 1.34 2.65 -11.50
N LEU A 95 2.53 2.14 -11.82
CA LEU A 95 3.16 1.01 -11.16
C LEU A 95 4.57 1.40 -10.74
N LEU A 96 4.83 1.39 -9.43
CA LEU A 96 6.12 1.73 -8.84
C LEU A 96 6.81 0.47 -8.33
N ASP A 97 8.01 0.18 -8.83
CA ASP A 97 8.80 -0.96 -8.42
C ASP A 97 10.04 -0.51 -7.65
N PHE A 98 10.10 -0.83 -6.37
CA PHE A 98 11.23 -0.50 -5.50
C PHE A 98 12.35 -1.55 -5.56
N GLY A 99 12.17 -2.65 -6.27
CA GLY A 99 13.05 -3.80 -6.18
C GLY A 99 13.01 -4.43 -4.77
N THR A 100 14.01 -5.23 -4.48
CA THR A 100 14.17 -5.90 -3.16
C THR A 100 14.92 -5.02 -2.17
N HIS A 101 14.29 -3.91 -1.73
CA HIS A 101 14.89 -3.01 -0.74
C HIS A 101 14.32 -3.22 0.67
N SER A 102 15.15 -2.90 1.68
CA SER A 102 14.70 -2.83 3.06
C SER A 102 13.67 -1.72 3.27
N PRO A 103 12.81 -1.78 4.30
CA PRO A 103 11.86 -0.72 4.62
C PRO A 103 12.51 0.66 4.78
N GLU A 104 13.72 0.71 5.36
CA GLU A 104 14.48 1.96 5.54
C GLU A 104 14.85 2.57 4.18
N LYS A 105 15.29 1.73 3.25
CA LYS A 105 15.65 2.18 1.89
C LYS A 105 14.43 2.65 1.13
N ILE A 106 13.31 1.95 1.23
CA ILE A 106 12.02 2.35 0.65
C ILE A 106 11.61 3.72 1.19
N ASN A 107 11.70 3.95 2.50
CA ASN A 107 11.39 5.24 3.10
C ASN A 107 12.31 6.37 2.61
N GLN A 108 13.60 6.10 2.37
CA GLN A 108 14.52 7.07 1.78
C GLN A 108 14.12 7.43 0.34
N ILE A 109 13.74 6.43 -0.47
CA ILE A 109 13.27 6.65 -1.83
C ILE A 109 11.97 7.47 -1.81
N PHE A 110 11.03 7.14 -0.92
CA PHE A 110 9.78 7.88 -0.75
C PHE A 110 10.00 9.36 -0.42
N ALA A 111 10.93 9.64 0.48
CA ALA A 111 11.26 11.04 0.83
C ALA A 111 11.74 11.85 -0.39
N GLY A 112 12.47 11.22 -1.31
CA GLY A 112 12.89 11.83 -2.58
C GLY A 112 11.78 11.94 -3.62
N LEU A 113 10.82 11.02 -3.58
CA LEU A 113 9.71 10.99 -4.56
C LEU A 113 8.65 12.07 -4.33
N THR A 114 8.52 12.62 -3.13
CA THR A 114 7.40 13.52 -2.76
C THR A 114 7.18 14.68 -3.71
N GLN A 115 8.22 15.17 -4.36
CA GLN A 115 8.11 16.25 -5.34
C GLN A 115 7.67 15.75 -6.71
N VAL A 116 8.11 14.57 -7.10
CA VAL A 116 7.89 13.99 -8.45
C VAL A 116 6.51 13.36 -8.59
N ILE A 117 5.92 12.89 -7.47
CA ILE A 117 4.60 12.23 -7.45
C ILE A 117 3.50 13.10 -6.83
N SER A 118 3.72 14.41 -6.75
CA SER A 118 2.74 15.34 -6.15
C SER A 118 1.41 15.41 -6.89
N ALA A 119 1.38 14.99 -8.15
CA ALA A 119 0.15 14.91 -8.96
C ALA A 119 -0.76 13.74 -8.56
N PHE A 120 -0.23 12.73 -7.86
CA PHE A 120 -0.96 11.52 -7.49
C PHE A 120 -1.48 11.59 -6.05
N SER A 121 -2.67 11.04 -5.82
CA SER A 121 -3.19 10.85 -4.47
C SER A 121 -2.42 9.76 -3.73
N ILE A 122 -2.48 9.75 -2.38
CA ILE A 122 -1.89 8.68 -1.57
C ILE A 122 -2.44 7.30 -1.95
N PHE A 123 -3.70 7.21 -2.35
CA PHE A 123 -4.33 5.93 -2.72
C PHE A 123 -3.83 5.42 -4.07
N GLU A 124 -3.60 6.30 -5.05
CA GLU A 124 -2.96 5.93 -6.31
C GLU A 124 -1.53 5.44 -6.09
N ILE A 125 -0.81 6.04 -5.16
CA ILE A 125 0.55 5.63 -4.80
C ILE A 125 0.54 4.27 -4.09
N ILE A 126 -0.38 4.05 -3.13
CA ILE A 126 -0.53 2.74 -2.48
C ILE A 126 -0.90 1.66 -3.52
N ALA A 127 -1.83 1.97 -4.42
CA ALA A 127 -2.17 1.05 -5.51
C ALA A 127 -0.97 0.74 -6.40
N ALA A 128 -0.18 1.75 -6.74
CA ALA A 128 1.02 1.62 -7.57
C ALA A 128 2.11 0.74 -6.91
N CYS A 129 2.21 0.72 -5.59
CA CYS A 129 3.24 0.00 -4.85
C CYS A 129 2.80 -1.40 -4.39
N CYS A 130 1.52 -1.57 -4.10
CA CYS A 130 1.01 -2.77 -3.42
C CYS A 130 0.01 -3.55 -4.29
N TYR A 131 -0.96 -2.87 -4.89
CA TYR A 131 -2.08 -3.52 -5.58
C TYR A 131 -1.71 -3.99 -6.98
N TYR A 132 -1.27 -3.09 -7.85
CA TYR A 132 -0.91 -3.43 -9.23
C TYR A 132 0.28 -4.37 -9.33
N PRO A 133 1.38 -4.21 -8.55
CA PRO A 133 2.44 -5.21 -8.53
C PRO A 133 1.95 -6.60 -8.13
N ALA A 134 1.07 -6.72 -7.13
CA ALA A 134 0.50 -8.00 -6.74
C ALA A 134 -0.32 -8.66 -7.84
N LEU A 135 -1.13 -7.88 -8.59
CA LEU A 135 -1.85 -8.39 -9.75
C LEU A 135 -0.90 -8.93 -10.83
N VAL A 136 0.17 -8.19 -11.11
CA VAL A 136 1.17 -8.59 -12.13
C VAL A 136 1.84 -9.92 -11.77
N VAL A 137 2.22 -10.11 -10.51
CA VAL A 137 2.87 -11.36 -10.08
C VAL A 137 1.88 -12.50 -9.80
N GLY A 138 0.59 -12.26 -10.00
CA GLY A 138 -0.46 -13.28 -9.79
C GLY A 138 -0.78 -13.54 -8.32
N GLU A 139 -0.39 -12.63 -7.42
CA GLU A 139 -0.75 -12.68 -6.01
C GLU A 139 -2.08 -11.97 -5.76
N GLY A 140 -2.76 -12.35 -4.69
CA GLY A 140 -3.95 -11.62 -4.27
C GLY A 140 -3.59 -10.17 -3.91
N ALA A 141 -4.23 -9.19 -4.55
CA ALA A 141 -3.83 -7.78 -4.47
C ALA A 141 -4.47 -7.01 -3.31
N SER A 142 -5.60 -7.46 -2.78
CA SER A 142 -6.37 -6.74 -1.75
C SER A 142 -6.14 -7.30 -0.35
N LEU A 143 -6.29 -6.45 0.65
CA LEU A 143 -6.49 -6.91 2.02
C LEU A 143 -7.86 -7.58 2.10
N SER A 144 -7.89 -8.88 2.36
CA SER A 144 -9.12 -9.67 2.45
C SER A 144 -8.96 -10.83 3.43
N ALA A 145 -10.09 -11.38 3.87
CA ALA A 145 -10.07 -12.56 4.74
C ALA A 145 -9.41 -13.77 4.06
N ASN A 146 -8.86 -14.66 4.89
CA ASN A 146 -8.14 -15.89 4.50
C ASN A 146 -6.83 -15.65 3.73
N ARG A 147 -6.26 -14.45 3.84
CA ARG A 147 -4.99 -14.11 3.20
C ARG A 147 -3.88 -13.91 4.22
N LYS A 148 -2.73 -14.52 3.93
CA LYS A 148 -1.47 -14.24 4.63
C LYS A 148 -0.75 -13.14 3.87
N THR A 149 -0.63 -11.97 4.48
CA THR A 149 0.12 -10.84 3.93
C THR A 149 0.75 -10.04 5.05
N LYS A 150 1.86 -9.39 4.77
CA LYS A 150 2.36 -8.36 5.66
C LYS A 150 1.49 -7.13 5.55
N ILE A 151 1.11 -6.58 6.69
CA ILE A 151 0.33 -5.36 6.74
C ILE A 151 1.28 -4.20 6.98
N LEU A 152 1.16 -3.20 6.13
CA LEU A 152 1.91 -1.96 6.22
C LEU A 152 1.04 -0.83 6.76
N LEU A 153 1.66 0.03 7.52
CA LEU A 153 1.09 1.30 7.98
C LEU A 153 1.81 2.45 7.28
N TRP A 154 1.02 3.33 6.69
CA TRP A 154 1.45 4.59 6.08
C TRP A 154 1.11 5.72 7.04
N GLU A 155 2.13 6.25 7.70
CA GLU A 155 2.02 7.33 8.70
C GLU A 155 2.47 8.68 8.12
N GLY A 156 2.02 9.79 8.71
CA GLY A 156 2.49 11.13 8.38
C GLY A 156 1.99 11.67 7.03
N SER A 157 1.03 10.99 6.40
CA SER A 157 0.39 11.48 5.17
C SER A 157 -0.68 12.51 5.49
N ASP A 158 -0.91 13.43 4.55
CA ASP A 158 -2.04 14.36 4.62
C ASP A 158 -3.31 13.65 4.14
N LEU A 159 -4.07 13.11 5.08
CA LEU A 159 -5.28 12.35 4.78
C LEU A 159 -6.44 13.24 4.30
N VAL A 160 -6.44 14.52 4.66
CA VAL A 160 -7.47 15.49 4.23
C VAL A 160 -7.33 15.77 2.74
N ASN A 161 -6.12 16.10 2.31
CA ASN A 161 -5.82 16.36 0.90
C ASN A 161 -5.44 15.10 0.12
N LYS A 162 -5.43 13.92 0.78
CA LYS A 162 -5.10 12.62 0.19
C LYS A 162 -3.71 12.62 -0.48
N ARG A 163 -2.71 13.19 0.18
CA ARG A 163 -1.35 13.34 -0.37
C ARG A 163 -0.29 12.77 0.54
N ILE A 164 0.77 12.27 -0.06
CA ILE A 164 2.01 12.00 0.68
C ILE A 164 2.70 13.32 1.04
N THR A 165 3.44 13.28 2.14
CA THR A 165 4.25 14.40 2.61
C THR A 165 5.69 13.96 2.81
N LYS A 166 6.61 14.90 3.05
CA LYS A 166 7.99 14.57 3.44
C LYS A 166 8.09 13.77 4.75
N GLN A 167 7.01 13.77 5.53
CA GLN A 167 6.91 13.03 6.80
C GLN A 167 6.29 11.64 6.63
N THR A 168 5.75 11.33 5.44
CA THR A 168 5.18 10.00 5.18
C THR A 168 6.22 8.91 5.39
N ARG A 169 5.87 7.94 6.21
CA ARG A 169 6.69 6.76 6.54
C ARG A 169 5.87 5.51 6.40
N ILE A 170 6.55 4.45 5.99
CA ILE A 170 5.96 3.12 5.83
C ILE A 170 6.66 2.19 6.80
N ARG A 171 5.89 1.43 7.57
CA ARG A 171 6.41 0.38 8.43
C ARG A 171 5.51 -0.84 8.46
N GLY A 172 6.12 -2.01 8.65
CA GLY A 172 5.38 -3.25 8.88
C GLY A 172 4.80 -3.30 10.30
N ILE A 173 3.57 -3.80 10.42
CA ILE A 173 2.89 -3.97 11.72
C ILE A 173 2.40 -5.40 11.96
N SER A 174 2.56 -6.27 10.99
CA SER A 174 2.23 -7.70 11.14
C SER A 174 3.31 -8.61 10.58
#